data_cad461c17d3f5ff6c9e2941a2e81e4ab
#
_entry.id   cad461c17d3f5ff6c9e2941a2e81e4ab
#
_cell.length_a   1.000
_cell.length_b   1.000
_cell.length_c   1.000
_cell.angle_alpha   90.00
_cell.angle_beta   90.00
_cell.angle_gamma   90.00
#
_symmetry.space_group_name_H-M   'P 1'
#
loop_
_entity.id
_entity.type
_entity.pdbx_description
1 polymer ?
#
loop_
_entity_poly.entity_id
_entity_poly.type
_entity_poly.pdbx_seq_one_letter_code
_entity_poly.pdbx_strand_id
1 'polypeptide(L)'
;ETKIRLYRPKLIYTMPNVQNPTGITYSKAKKRKLLGLARYYGAYILEDDSLSGLYYQSENTKPIKTYDQDERVIYILSLSKLFMPGLRLGYLLVPTELLARVRTIKHLADIATSGLIQRVYDYYLRNGLWSKHLTSLKKSYQQRFEYCQQLLEKQLGKQVSYQLPQGGLTFWLKLPAKVSAKMVAQKAKKQGVLVTPGQVFYARQADDSHLRISFAGVDEQQAKEALTILGQIIKAE
;
A
#
# COMPACT_ATOMS: atom_id res chain seq x y z
N GLU A 1 17.75 -10.84 6.38
CA GLU A 1 18.88 -11.72 6.06
C GLU A 1 18.67 -13.11 6.63
N THR A 2 18.49 -13.26 7.95
CA THR A 2 18.30 -14.56 8.64
C THR A 2 17.26 -15.44 7.96
N LYS A 3 16.09 -14.91 7.62
CA LYS A 3 15.03 -15.67 6.95
C LYS A 3 15.42 -16.08 5.52
N ILE A 4 16.08 -15.22 4.76
CA ILE A 4 16.54 -15.55 3.40
C ILE A 4 17.59 -16.66 3.46
N ARG A 5 18.52 -16.57 4.39
CA ARG A 5 19.55 -17.61 4.60
C ARG A 5 18.94 -18.97 4.99
N LEU A 6 17.95 -18.95 5.89
CA LEU A 6 17.32 -20.16 6.42
C LEU A 6 16.41 -20.84 5.37
N TYR A 7 15.56 -20.07 4.70
CA TYR A 7 14.50 -20.63 3.83
C TYR A 7 14.87 -20.66 2.35
N ARG A 8 15.94 -19.99 1.92
CA ARG A 8 16.38 -19.92 0.52
C ARG A 8 15.21 -19.65 -0.46
N PRO A 9 14.38 -18.62 -0.25
CA PRO A 9 13.22 -18.38 -1.09
C PRO A 9 13.62 -18.08 -2.53
N LYS A 10 12.83 -18.55 -3.49
CA LYS A 10 12.99 -18.18 -4.91
C LYS A 10 12.47 -16.79 -5.21
N LEU A 11 11.48 -16.32 -4.44
CA LEU A 11 10.80 -15.04 -4.62
C LEU A 11 10.59 -14.36 -3.28
N ILE A 12 10.87 -13.06 -3.23
CA ILE A 12 10.66 -12.19 -2.06
C ILE A 12 9.65 -11.13 -2.44
N TYR A 13 8.40 -11.26 -1.99
CA TYR A 13 7.39 -10.22 -2.16
C TYR A 13 7.62 -9.08 -1.16
N THR A 14 7.55 -7.85 -1.64
CA THR A 14 7.64 -6.65 -0.78
C THR A 14 6.95 -5.44 -1.39
N MET A 15 6.38 -4.60 -0.51
CA MET A 15 5.95 -3.23 -0.81
C MET A 15 6.95 -2.28 -0.14
N PRO A 16 8.03 -1.88 -0.80
CA PRO A 16 9.09 -1.08 -0.16
C PRO A 16 8.71 0.38 0.00
N ASN A 17 7.67 0.81 -0.69
CA ASN A 17 7.17 2.18 -0.69
C ASN A 17 5.73 2.19 -0.19
N VAL A 18 5.47 3.00 0.84
CA VAL A 18 4.11 3.21 1.37
C VAL A 18 3.35 1.90 1.55
N GLN A 19 3.96 0.99 2.32
CA GLN A 19 3.43 -0.36 2.50
C GLN A 19 1.98 -0.35 3.00
N ASN A 20 1.12 -1.12 2.36
CA ASN A 20 -0.18 -1.46 2.90
C ASN A 20 -0.04 -2.70 3.81
N PRO A 21 -0.40 -2.63 5.12
CA PRO A 21 -1.21 -1.59 5.76
C PRO A 21 -0.44 -0.50 6.51
N THR A 22 0.87 -0.62 6.69
CA THR A 22 1.64 0.14 7.71
C THR A 22 2.00 1.57 7.30
N GLY A 23 1.94 1.91 6.02
CA GLY A 23 2.40 3.21 5.51
C GLY A 23 3.93 3.40 5.51
N ILE A 24 4.69 2.38 5.89
CA ILE A 24 6.15 2.44 6.02
C ILE A 24 6.80 2.46 4.62
N THR A 25 7.84 3.28 4.47
CA THR A 25 8.73 3.29 3.31
C THR A 25 10.14 2.85 3.72
N TYR A 26 10.73 1.96 2.92
CA TYR A 26 12.11 1.52 3.15
C TYR A 26 13.10 2.61 2.80
N SER A 27 14.11 2.80 3.64
CA SER A 27 15.24 3.66 3.32
C SER A 27 15.99 3.16 2.08
N LYS A 28 16.69 4.05 1.39
CA LYS A 28 17.57 3.71 0.25
C LYS A 28 18.58 2.60 0.60
N ALA A 29 19.15 2.67 1.80
CA ALA A 29 20.09 1.65 2.29
C ALA A 29 19.42 0.28 2.45
N LYS A 30 18.20 0.23 3.02
CA LYS A 30 17.44 -1.01 3.16
C LYS A 30 17.05 -1.61 1.80
N LYS A 31 16.65 -0.80 0.83
CA LYS A 31 16.33 -1.23 -0.54
C LYS A 31 17.55 -1.86 -1.21
N ARG A 32 18.69 -1.20 -1.16
CA ARG A 32 19.96 -1.70 -1.71
C ARG A 32 20.44 -2.97 -1.02
N LYS A 33 20.32 -3.03 0.32
CA LYS A 33 20.68 -4.25 1.09
C LYS A 33 19.79 -5.42 0.68
N LEU A 34 18.48 -5.23 0.54
CA LEU A 34 17.56 -6.28 0.10
C LEU A 34 17.92 -6.78 -1.29
N LEU A 35 18.21 -5.88 -2.23
CA LEU A 35 18.64 -6.23 -3.60
C LEU A 35 19.95 -7.03 -3.59
N GLY A 36 20.94 -6.60 -2.80
CA GLY A 36 22.19 -7.33 -2.64
C GLY A 36 22.01 -8.74 -2.08
N LEU A 37 21.12 -8.90 -1.10
CA LEU A 37 20.77 -10.22 -0.56
C LEU A 37 20.05 -11.08 -1.59
N ALA A 38 19.10 -10.53 -2.34
CA ALA A 38 18.39 -11.26 -3.40
C ALA A 38 19.39 -11.78 -4.45
N ARG A 39 20.33 -10.93 -4.90
CA ARG A 39 21.40 -11.32 -5.81
C ARG A 39 22.29 -12.44 -5.22
N TYR A 40 22.79 -12.26 -4.01
CA TYR A 40 23.69 -13.22 -3.36
C TYR A 40 23.04 -14.61 -3.20
N TYR A 41 21.75 -14.65 -2.85
CA TYR A 41 21.01 -15.90 -2.64
C TYR A 41 20.27 -16.41 -3.87
N GLY A 42 20.40 -15.78 -5.04
CA GLY A 42 19.74 -16.21 -6.28
C GLY A 42 18.21 -16.06 -6.26
N ALA A 43 17.67 -15.16 -5.44
CA ALA A 43 16.25 -14.89 -5.36
C ALA A 43 15.82 -13.75 -6.29
N TYR A 44 14.54 -13.75 -6.68
CA TYR A 44 13.87 -12.58 -7.28
C TYR A 44 13.19 -11.76 -6.20
N ILE A 45 13.03 -10.47 -6.46
CA ILE A 45 12.18 -9.57 -5.68
C ILE A 45 10.92 -9.26 -6.51
N LEU A 46 9.75 -9.52 -5.97
CA LEU A 46 8.48 -9.02 -6.48
C LEU A 46 8.16 -7.72 -5.74
N GLU A 47 8.45 -6.60 -6.39
CA GLU A 47 8.20 -5.27 -5.87
C GLU A 47 6.82 -4.79 -6.26
N ASP A 48 5.93 -4.65 -5.28
CA ASP A 48 4.61 -4.05 -5.46
C ASP A 48 4.67 -2.56 -5.11
N ASP A 49 4.50 -1.72 -6.11
CA ASP A 49 4.60 -0.26 -6.01
C ASP A 49 3.26 0.45 -6.30
N SER A 50 2.17 -0.21 -5.96
CA SER A 50 0.80 0.24 -6.26
C SER A 50 0.39 1.58 -5.65
N LEU A 51 1.16 2.08 -4.67
CA LEU A 51 0.90 3.34 -3.96
C LEU A 51 1.99 4.40 -4.13
N SER A 52 3.02 4.14 -4.95
CA SER A 52 4.20 5.01 -5.07
C SER A 52 3.91 6.43 -5.54
N GLY A 53 2.79 6.66 -6.17
CA GLY A 53 2.36 8.01 -6.55
C GLY A 53 1.83 8.87 -5.38
N LEU A 54 1.58 8.30 -4.21
CA LEU A 54 0.85 8.92 -3.10
C LEU A 54 1.76 9.19 -1.88
N TYR A 55 2.85 9.90 -2.10
CA TYR A 55 3.72 10.39 -1.02
C TYR A 55 3.36 11.81 -0.61
N TYR A 56 3.40 12.08 0.69
CA TYR A 56 3.07 13.39 1.27
C TYR A 56 4.28 14.15 1.79
N GLN A 57 5.32 13.43 2.24
CA GLN A 57 6.41 14.05 3.01
C GLN A 57 7.83 13.78 2.50
N SER A 58 8.04 13.00 1.45
CA SER A 58 9.39 12.53 1.10
C SER A 58 9.70 12.56 -0.39
N GLU A 59 10.87 13.07 -0.74
CA GLU A 59 11.43 13.04 -2.10
C GLU A 59 12.07 11.69 -2.48
N ASN A 60 12.34 10.80 -1.51
CA ASN A 60 13.21 9.65 -1.72
C ASN A 60 12.46 8.32 -1.86
N THR A 61 11.62 8.26 -2.87
CA THR A 61 10.67 7.18 -3.08
C THR A 61 10.98 6.29 -4.28
N LYS A 62 12.23 6.32 -4.76
CA LYS A 62 12.65 5.48 -5.89
C LYS A 62 12.42 4.01 -5.57
N PRO A 63 11.76 3.25 -6.48
CA PRO A 63 11.59 1.81 -6.31
C PRO A 63 12.92 1.07 -6.29
N ILE A 64 12.91 -0.17 -5.78
CA ILE A 64 14.10 -1.05 -5.81
C ILE A 64 14.52 -1.28 -7.25
N LYS A 65 13.55 -1.41 -8.17
CA LYS A 65 13.80 -1.59 -9.61
C LYS A 65 14.76 -0.55 -10.20
N THR A 66 14.77 0.68 -9.71
CA THR A 66 15.72 1.72 -10.18
C THR A 66 17.17 1.44 -9.83
N TYR A 67 17.44 0.56 -8.88
CA TYR A 67 18.79 0.14 -8.47
C TYR A 67 19.19 -1.22 -9.05
N ASP A 68 18.28 -1.88 -9.75
CA ASP A 68 18.44 -3.24 -10.26
C ASP A 68 19.23 -3.25 -11.57
N GLN A 69 20.49 -3.65 -11.50
CA GLN A 69 21.38 -3.84 -12.66
C GLN A 69 21.51 -5.31 -13.08
N ASP A 70 21.02 -6.24 -12.26
CA ASP A 70 21.23 -7.68 -12.42
C ASP A 70 19.93 -8.41 -12.80
N GLU A 71 18.89 -7.67 -13.18
CA GLU A 71 17.58 -8.23 -13.54
C GLU A 71 16.98 -9.16 -12.47
N ARG A 72 17.01 -8.72 -11.19
CA ARG A 72 16.47 -9.49 -10.06
C ARG A 72 15.12 -8.97 -9.57
N VAL A 73 14.62 -7.85 -10.10
CA VAL A 73 13.37 -7.24 -9.66
C VAL A 73 12.28 -7.37 -10.71
N ILE A 74 11.21 -8.03 -10.31
CA ILE A 74 9.91 -8.02 -10.97
C ILE A 74 9.14 -6.85 -10.35
N TYR A 75 8.81 -5.83 -11.15
CA TYR A 75 8.18 -4.60 -10.67
C TYR A 75 6.73 -4.53 -11.12
N ILE A 76 5.84 -4.25 -10.18
CA ILE A 76 4.40 -4.07 -10.43
C ILE A 76 4.00 -2.65 -10.07
N LEU A 77 3.37 -1.95 -11.01
CA LEU A 77 2.68 -0.68 -10.80
C LEU A 77 1.21 -0.83 -11.14
N SER A 78 0.33 -0.59 -10.18
CA SER A 78 -1.12 -0.56 -10.42
C SER A 78 -1.62 0.87 -10.61
N LEU A 79 -2.47 1.10 -11.61
CA LEU A 79 -3.14 2.38 -11.83
C LEU A 79 -4.47 2.50 -11.07
N SER A 80 -4.91 1.44 -10.42
CA SER A 80 -6.21 1.40 -9.73
C SER A 80 -6.36 2.43 -8.61
N LYS A 81 -5.28 2.83 -7.95
CA LYS A 81 -5.29 3.84 -6.87
C LYS A 81 -4.83 5.21 -7.34
N LEU A 82 -4.08 5.25 -8.43
CA LEU A 82 -3.51 6.48 -8.99
C LEU A 82 -4.37 7.09 -10.09
N PHE A 83 -5.27 6.31 -10.68
CA PHE A 83 -6.12 6.79 -11.77
C PHE A 83 -7.57 6.33 -11.55
N MET A 84 -7.91 5.13 -12.01
CA MET A 84 -9.30 4.64 -11.95
C MET A 84 -9.33 3.12 -11.78
N PRO A 85 -9.92 2.59 -10.69
CA PRO A 85 -9.95 1.15 -10.42
C PRO A 85 -10.63 0.35 -11.54
N GLY A 86 -11.70 0.89 -12.14
CA GLY A 86 -12.49 0.23 -13.18
C GLY A 86 -11.75 -0.02 -14.49
N LEU A 87 -10.64 0.67 -14.76
CA LEU A 87 -9.86 0.48 -15.98
C LEU A 87 -9.06 -0.82 -16.00
N ARG A 88 -8.80 -1.42 -14.83
CA ARG A 88 -8.05 -2.68 -14.70
C ARG A 88 -6.69 -2.65 -15.39
N LEU A 89 -5.98 -1.53 -15.29
CA LEU A 89 -4.71 -1.28 -15.96
C LEU A 89 -3.56 -1.22 -14.95
N GLY A 90 -2.41 -1.75 -15.35
CA GLY A 90 -1.16 -1.70 -14.59
C GLY A 90 0.04 -2.04 -15.46
N TYR A 91 1.22 -1.91 -14.89
CA TYR A 91 2.47 -2.27 -15.54
C TYR A 91 3.15 -3.40 -14.80
N LEU A 92 3.74 -4.30 -15.57
CA LEU A 92 4.59 -5.36 -15.08
C LEU A 92 5.91 -5.31 -15.84
N LEU A 93 7.00 -5.00 -15.13
CA LEU A 93 8.35 -5.07 -15.65
C LEU A 93 9.01 -6.34 -15.11
N VAL A 94 9.47 -7.21 -15.99
CA VAL A 94 10.07 -8.48 -15.61
C VAL A 94 11.50 -8.60 -16.15
N PRO A 95 12.37 -9.39 -15.48
CA PRO A 95 13.65 -9.78 -16.02
C PRO A 95 13.52 -10.42 -17.41
N THR A 96 14.50 -10.18 -18.29
CA THR A 96 14.48 -10.65 -19.67
C THR A 96 14.30 -12.16 -19.76
N GLU A 97 14.95 -12.92 -18.89
CA GLU A 97 14.86 -14.39 -18.85
C GLU A 97 13.45 -14.92 -18.52
N LEU A 98 12.62 -14.14 -17.82
CA LEU A 98 11.24 -14.50 -17.45
C LEU A 98 10.21 -14.04 -18.47
N LEU A 99 10.56 -13.11 -19.36
CA LEU A 99 9.61 -12.40 -20.22
C LEU A 99 8.75 -13.32 -21.07
N ALA A 100 9.38 -14.30 -21.75
CA ALA A 100 8.64 -15.24 -22.61
C ALA A 100 7.60 -16.05 -21.82
N ARG A 101 7.99 -16.57 -20.65
CA ARG A 101 7.09 -17.35 -19.79
C ARG A 101 5.94 -16.50 -19.25
N VAL A 102 6.25 -15.28 -18.78
CA VAL A 102 5.23 -14.37 -18.26
C VAL A 102 4.25 -13.95 -19.33
N ARG A 103 4.70 -13.69 -20.57
CA ARG A 103 3.81 -13.39 -21.72
C ARG A 103 2.87 -14.56 -22.03
N THR A 104 3.38 -15.79 -22.04
CA THR A 104 2.55 -16.98 -22.23
C THR A 104 1.48 -17.11 -21.14
N ILE A 105 1.88 -17.01 -19.87
CA ILE A 105 0.95 -17.09 -18.72
C ILE A 105 -0.09 -15.98 -18.79
N LYS A 106 0.32 -14.73 -19.10
CA LYS A 106 -0.58 -13.60 -19.26
C LYS A 106 -1.63 -13.85 -20.35
N HIS A 107 -1.19 -14.37 -21.50
CA HIS A 107 -2.08 -14.70 -22.60
C HIS A 107 -3.11 -15.78 -22.21
N LEU A 108 -2.67 -16.81 -21.49
CA LEU A 108 -3.56 -17.85 -20.99
C LEU A 108 -4.53 -17.37 -19.91
N ALA A 109 -4.12 -16.37 -19.11
CA ALA A 109 -4.94 -15.88 -18.00
C ALA A 109 -6.09 -14.96 -18.44
N ASP A 110 -5.87 -14.07 -19.42
CA ASP A 110 -6.86 -13.06 -19.82
C ASP A 110 -6.82 -12.68 -21.30
N ILE A 111 -6.13 -13.45 -22.13
CA ILE A 111 -5.93 -13.22 -23.56
C ILE A 111 -5.24 -11.88 -23.83
N ALA A 112 -5.89 -10.76 -23.47
CA ALA A 112 -5.35 -9.42 -23.60
C ALA A 112 -6.01 -8.42 -22.64
N THR A 113 -5.25 -7.47 -22.16
CA THR A 113 -5.78 -6.25 -21.54
C THR A 113 -6.45 -5.40 -22.64
N SER A 114 -7.60 -4.78 -22.35
CA SER A 114 -8.37 -3.98 -23.32
C SER A 114 -7.49 -2.97 -24.07
N GLY A 115 -7.41 -3.12 -25.41
CA GLY A 115 -6.65 -2.22 -26.26
C GLY A 115 -7.21 -0.79 -26.29
N LEU A 116 -8.53 -0.64 -26.15
CA LEU A 116 -9.16 0.67 -26.01
C LEU A 116 -8.67 1.41 -24.79
N ILE A 117 -8.67 0.74 -23.64
CA ILE A 117 -8.21 1.33 -22.37
C ILE A 117 -6.72 1.71 -22.42
N GLN A 118 -5.90 0.87 -23.03
CA GLN A 118 -4.48 1.17 -23.23
C GLN A 118 -4.28 2.42 -24.11
N ARG A 119 -5.04 2.58 -25.19
CA ARG A 119 -4.98 3.77 -26.06
C ARG A 119 -5.47 5.02 -25.39
N VAL A 120 -6.55 4.95 -24.60
CA VAL A 120 -7.03 6.08 -23.79
C VAL A 120 -5.96 6.53 -22.82
N TYR A 121 -5.31 5.59 -22.15
CA TYR A 121 -4.25 5.93 -21.19
C TYR A 121 -2.98 6.47 -21.89
N ASP A 122 -2.58 5.92 -23.05
CA ASP A 122 -1.48 6.45 -23.87
C ASP A 122 -1.77 7.89 -24.30
N TYR A 123 -2.98 8.18 -24.77
CA TYR A 123 -3.41 9.53 -25.10
C TYR A 123 -3.29 10.49 -23.89
N TYR A 124 -3.70 10.01 -22.71
CA TYR A 124 -3.62 10.78 -21.46
C TYR A 124 -2.17 11.10 -21.08
N LEU A 125 -1.25 10.15 -21.29
CA LEU A 125 0.18 10.34 -21.06
C LEU A 125 0.79 11.34 -22.05
N ARG A 126 0.57 11.14 -23.35
CA ARG A 126 1.16 11.98 -24.43
C ARG A 126 0.72 13.43 -24.36
N ASN A 127 -0.46 13.71 -23.88
CA ASN A 127 -0.98 15.06 -23.72
C ASN A 127 -0.61 15.72 -22.37
N GLY A 128 0.26 15.12 -21.59
CA GLY A 128 0.72 15.65 -20.30
C GLY A 128 -0.37 15.72 -19.22
N LEU A 129 -1.51 15.07 -19.44
CA LEU A 129 -2.64 15.07 -18.50
C LEU A 129 -2.31 14.28 -17.24
N TRP A 130 -1.45 13.28 -17.37
CA TRP A 130 -1.04 12.42 -16.25
C TRP A 130 -0.35 13.19 -15.12
N SER A 131 0.60 14.06 -15.45
CA SER A 131 1.32 14.86 -14.44
C SER A 131 0.40 15.82 -13.71
N LYS A 132 -0.53 16.47 -14.44
CA LYS A 132 -1.56 17.35 -13.86
C LYS A 132 -2.48 16.58 -12.92
N HIS A 133 -2.93 15.40 -13.37
CA HIS A 133 -3.77 14.50 -12.56
C HIS A 133 -3.08 14.08 -11.28
N LEU A 134 -1.84 13.57 -11.35
CA LEU A 134 -1.08 13.16 -10.16
C LEU A 134 -0.88 14.30 -9.16
N THR A 135 -0.59 15.50 -9.65
CA THR A 135 -0.44 16.67 -8.78
C THR A 135 -1.72 16.99 -8.04
N SER A 136 -2.86 17.02 -8.75
CA SER A 136 -4.17 17.23 -8.16
C SER A 136 -4.56 16.14 -7.18
N LEU A 137 -4.33 14.88 -7.57
CA LEU A 137 -4.61 13.71 -6.73
C LEU A 137 -3.81 13.72 -5.42
N LYS A 138 -2.51 13.99 -5.50
CA LYS A 138 -1.65 14.12 -4.32
C LYS A 138 -2.15 15.19 -3.37
N LYS A 139 -2.45 16.39 -3.90
CA LYS A 139 -2.97 17.50 -3.10
C LYS A 139 -4.27 17.12 -2.38
N SER A 140 -5.20 16.49 -3.09
CA SER A 140 -6.48 16.05 -2.51
C SER A 140 -6.29 15.00 -1.41
N TYR A 141 -5.45 13.98 -1.63
CA TYR A 141 -5.20 12.98 -0.61
C TYR A 141 -4.36 13.48 0.56
N GLN A 142 -3.43 14.40 0.31
CA GLN A 142 -2.66 15.05 1.38
C GLN A 142 -3.58 15.85 2.32
N GLN A 143 -4.52 16.62 1.79
CA GLN A 143 -5.51 17.35 2.59
C GLN A 143 -6.35 16.40 3.45
N ARG A 144 -6.84 15.30 2.86
CA ARG A 144 -7.58 14.26 3.61
C ARG A 144 -6.72 13.61 4.69
N PHE A 145 -5.48 13.32 4.39
CA PHE A 145 -4.52 12.75 5.34
C PHE A 145 -4.32 13.67 6.54
N GLU A 146 -4.01 14.94 6.29
CA GLU A 146 -3.78 15.96 7.35
C GLU A 146 -5.01 16.13 8.24
N TYR A 147 -6.17 16.23 7.63
CA TYR A 147 -7.44 16.32 8.35
C TYR A 147 -7.71 15.07 9.19
N CYS A 148 -7.58 13.88 8.61
CA CYS A 148 -7.79 12.63 9.34
C CYS A 148 -6.75 12.44 10.45
N GLN A 149 -5.51 12.86 10.26
CA GLN A 149 -4.48 12.84 11.29
C GLN A 149 -4.89 13.73 12.47
N GLN A 150 -5.32 14.97 12.25
CA GLN A 150 -5.78 15.87 13.32
C GLN A 150 -6.97 15.27 14.07
N LEU A 151 -7.91 14.67 13.39
CA LEU A 151 -9.04 13.97 14.00
C LEU A 151 -8.61 12.76 14.82
N LEU A 152 -7.68 11.95 14.32
CA LEU A 152 -7.10 10.82 15.05
C LEU A 152 -6.47 11.27 16.36
N GLU A 153 -5.65 12.29 16.30
CA GLU A 153 -5.00 12.86 17.50
C GLU A 153 -6.02 13.37 18.52
N LYS A 154 -7.04 14.08 18.04
CA LYS A 154 -8.10 14.64 18.89
C LYS A 154 -9.00 13.58 19.51
N GLN A 155 -9.42 12.56 18.74
CA GLN A 155 -10.42 11.58 19.17
C GLN A 155 -9.81 10.33 19.81
N LEU A 156 -8.63 9.90 19.34
CA LEU A 156 -8.01 8.63 19.69
C LEU A 156 -6.59 8.75 20.23
N GLY A 157 -5.95 9.93 20.17
CA GLY A 157 -4.52 10.07 20.40
C GLY A 157 -4.00 9.58 21.76
N LYS A 158 -4.86 9.51 22.78
CA LYS A 158 -4.52 8.94 24.10
C LYS A 158 -4.80 7.44 24.22
N GLN A 159 -5.44 6.85 23.24
CA GLN A 159 -5.93 5.48 23.28
C GLN A 159 -5.19 4.55 22.31
N VAL A 160 -4.68 5.09 21.21
CA VAL A 160 -4.00 4.31 20.18
C VAL A 160 -2.61 4.86 19.94
N SER A 161 -1.71 4.02 19.45
CA SER A 161 -0.42 4.46 18.91
C SER A 161 -0.30 4.09 17.45
N TYR A 162 0.40 4.90 16.66
CA TYR A 162 0.67 4.62 15.26
C TYR A 162 1.96 5.32 14.82
N GLN A 163 2.63 4.72 13.85
CA GLN A 163 3.69 5.40 13.13
C GLN A 163 3.05 6.27 12.04
N LEU A 164 3.44 7.55 11.97
CA LEU A 164 2.94 8.44 10.94
C LEU A 164 3.33 7.91 9.56
N PRO A 165 2.36 7.59 8.68
CA PRO A 165 2.67 7.12 7.34
C PRO A 165 3.25 8.25 6.49
N GLN A 166 4.24 7.93 5.65
CA GLN A 166 4.85 8.89 4.73
C GLN A 166 4.00 9.16 3.48
N GLY A 167 2.91 8.43 3.34
CA GLY A 167 2.00 8.50 2.21
C GLY A 167 0.94 7.40 2.26
N GLY A 168 0.29 7.13 1.15
CA GLY A 168 -0.72 6.09 1.01
C GLY A 168 -2.11 6.55 1.40
N LEU A 169 -2.95 5.60 1.77
CA LEU A 169 -4.40 5.82 1.93
C LEU A 169 -4.92 5.32 3.28
N THR A 170 -4.02 4.93 4.19
CA THR A 170 -4.40 4.23 5.42
C THR A 170 -3.54 4.63 6.60
N PHE A 171 -4.12 4.55 7.80
CA PHE A 171 -3.40 4.54 9.08
C PHE A 171 -3.41 3.12 9.64
N TRP A 172 -2.31 2.74 10.28
CA TRP A 172 -2.12 1.48 10.98
C TRP A 172 -2.04 1.74 12.48
N LEU A 173 -3.16 1.49 13.16
CA LEU A 173 -3.33 1.83 14.57
C LEU A 173 -3.05 0.62 15.44
N LYS A 174 -2.22 0.79 16.45
CA LYS A 174 -2.06 -0.18 17.53
C LYS A 174 -3.03 0.20 18.66
N LEU A 175 -3.90 -0.74 19.02
CA LEU A 175 -4.86 -0.60 20.09
C LEU A 175 -4.21 -0.80 21.47
N PRO A 176 -4.86 -0.37 22.56
CA PRO A 176 -4.43 -0.67 23.92
C PRO A 176 -4.31 -2.17 24.18
N ALA A 177 -3.44 -2.56 25.10
CA ALA A 177 -3.38 -3.94 25.56
C ALA A 177 -4.75 -4.36 26.12
N LYS A 178 -5.26 -5.52 25.74
CA LYS A 178 -6.58 -6.09 26.06
C LYS A 178 -7.73 -5.68 25.12
N VAL A 179 -7.58 -4.67 24.28
CA VAL A 179 -8.62 -4.30 23.30
C VAL A 179 -8.46 -5.14 22.03
N SER A 180 -9.49 -5.91 21.69
CA SER A 180 -9.52 -6.76 20.50
C SER A 180 -9.87 -5.96 19.26
N ALA A 181 -8.98 -5.91 18.26
CA ALA A 181 -9.25 -5.26 16.97
C ALA A 181 -10.44 -5.90 16.23
N LYS A 182 -10.61 -7.21 16.36
CA LYS A 182 -11.75 -7.93 15.80
C LYS A 182 -13.06 -7.47 16.44
N MET A 183 -13.11 -7.35 17.77
CA MET A 183 -14.30 -6.87 18.48
C MET A 183 -14.61 -5.42 18.13
N VAL A 184 -13.59 -4.53 18.12
CA VAL A 184 -13.76 -3.14 17.70
C VAL A 184 -14.34 -3.06 16.28
N ALA A 185 -13.78 -3.82 15.32
CA ALA A 185 -14.28 -3.83 13.95
C ALA A 185 -15.73 -4.34 13.85
N GLN A 186 -16.12 -5.35 14.63
CA GLN A 186 -17.47 -5.86 14.64
C GLN A 186 -18.47 -4.86 15.23
N LYS A 187 -18.11 -4.20 16.35
CA LYS A 187 -18.95 -3.17 16.98
C LYS A 187 -19.10 -1.94 16.08
N ALA A 188 -17.99 -1.50 15.45
CA ALA A 188 -17.98 -0.40 14.49
C ALA A 188 -18.88 -0.68 13.28
N LYS A 189 -18.83 -1.90 12.73
CA LYS A 189 -19.68 -2.32 11.61
C LYS A 189 -21.16 -2.20 11.94
N LYS A 190 -21.59 -2.54 13.17
CA LYS A 190 -22.99 -2.38 13.61
C LYS A 190 -23.44 -0.92 13.65
N GLN A 191 -22.50 0.02 13.72
CA GLN A 191 -22.76 1.47 13.71
C GLN A 191 -22.42 2.10 12.34
N GLY A 192 -22.32 1.31 11.27
CA GLY A 192 -22.07 1.79 9.90
C GLY A 192 -20.60 2.11 9.58
N VAL A 193 -19.66 1.83 10.50
CA VAL A 193 -18.23 2.13 10.30
C VAL A 193 -17.46 0.86 9.96
N LEU A 194 -16.84 0.83 8.77
CA LEU A 194 -16.06 -0.30 8.29
C LEU A 194 -14.56 -0.04 8.49
N VAL A 195 -13.93 -0.85 9.33
CA VAL A 195 -12.48 -0.89 9.53
C VAL A 195 -11.95 -2.30 9.38
N THR A 196 -10.66 -2.44 9.11
CA THR A 196 -10.07 -3.76 8.87
C THR A 196 -9.22 -4.18 10.08
N PRO A 197 -9.56 -5.29 10.76
CA PRO A 197 -8.71 -5.82 11.82
C PRO A 197 -7.37 -6.30 11.27
N GLY A 198 -6.30 -6.08 12.04
CA GLY A 198 -4.94 -6.34 11.61
C GLY A 198 -4.64 -7.79 11.26
N GLN A 199 -5.35 -8.73 11.85
CA GLN A 199 -5.16 -10.17 11.64
C GLN A 199 -5.09 -10.58 10.16
N VAL A 200 -5.85 -9.92 9.27
CA VAL A 200 -5.92 -10.26 7.85
C VAL A 200 -4.62 -9.95 7.08
N PHE A 201 -3.68 -9.22 7.68
CA PHE A 201 -2.42 -8.83 7.06
C PHE A 201 -1.23 -9.69 7.51
N TYR A 202 -1.44 -10.62 8.42
CA TYR A 202 -0.39 -11.50 8.91
C TYR A 202 -0.48 -12.88 8.25
N ALA A 203 0.66 -13.42 7.84
CA ALA A 203 0.73 -14.76 7.23
C ALA A 203 0.50 -15.91 8.24
N ARG A 204 0.65 -15.62 9.53
CA ARG A 204 0.41 -16.57 10.63
C ARG A 204 -0.48 -15.90 11.65
N GLN A 205 -1.02 -16.69 12.58
CA GLN A 205 -1.83 -16.17 13.68
C GLN A 205 -1.05 -15.06 14.39
N ALA A 206 -1.61 -13.87 14.38
CA ALA A 206 -1.05 -12.67 15.00
C ALA A 206 -1.90 -12.26 16.19
N ASP A 207 -1.33 -11.39 17.00
CA ASP A 207 -2.10 -10.70 18.02
C ASP A 207 -3.23 -9.87 17.37
N ASP A 208 -4.29 -9.67 18.10
CA ASP A 208 -5.46 -8.92 17.67
C ASP A 208 -5.37 -7.45 18.10
N SER A 209 -4.16 -6.86 17.93
CA SER A 209 -3.83 -5.55 18.49
C SER A 209 -3.87 -4.39 17.52
N HIS A 210 -4.09 -4.65 16.22
CA HIS A 210 -4.01 -3.58 15.23
C HIS A 210 -5.28 -3.43 14.40
N LEU A 211 -5.59 -2.18 14.04
CA LEU A 211 -6.61 -1.80 13.07
C LEU A 211 -6.01 -1.05 11.88
N ARG A 212 -6.46 -1.37 10.67
CA ARG A 212 -6.25 -0.51 9.52
C ARG A 212 -7.51 0.32 9.28
N ILE A 213 -7.35 1.63 9.23
CA ILE A 213 -8.37 2.57 8.78
C ILE A 213 -7.96 3.21 7.46
N SER A 214 -8.93 3.45 6.57
CA SER A 214 -8.70 4.09 5.26
C SER A 214 -9.44 5.41 5.21
N PHE A 215 -8.76 6.45 4.75
CA PHE A 215 -9.34 7.78 4.54
C PHE A 215 -9.61 8.10 3.07
N ALA A 216 -9.35 7.14 2.17
CA ALA A 216 -9.41 7.39 0.73
C ALA A 216 -10.80 7.68 0.19
N GLY A 217 -11.83 7.05 0.74
CA GLY A 217 -13.20 7.08 0.22
C GLY A 217 -14.21 7.80 1.09
N VAL A 218 -13.76 8.60 2.07
CA VAL A 218 -14.63 9.34 2.99
C VAL A 218 -14.41 10.85 2.88
N ASP A 219 -15.45 11.62 3.08
CA ASP A 219 -15.36 13.07 3.29
C ASP A 219 -15.04 13.41 4.75
N GLU A 220 -14.87 14.69 5.03
CA GLU A 220 -14.48 15.17 6.37
C GLU A 220 -15.53 14.84 7.43
N GLN A 221 -16.81 14.98 7.11
CA GLN A 221 -17.89 14.73 8.04
C GLN A 221 -17.97 13.23 8.38
N GLN A 222 -17.89 12.37 7.36
CA GLN A 222 -17.87 10.92 7.53
C GLN A 222 -16.65 10.47 8.34
N ALA A 223 -15.48 11.06 8.08
CA ALA A 223 -14.27 10.76 8.85
C ALA A 223 -14.41 11.14 10.33
N LYS A 224 -15.00 12.31 10.61
CA LYS A 224 -15.26 12.79 11.98
C LYS A 224 -16.21 11.87 12.72
N GLU A 225 -17.32 11.51 12.11
CA GLU A 225 -18.32 10.61 12.69
C GLU A 225 -17.72 9.22 12.96
N ALA A 226 -17.04 8.65 11.97
CA ALA A 226 -16.41 7.34 12.11
C ALA A 226 -15.36 7.29 13.22
N LEU A 227 -14.49 8.30 13.32
CA LEU A 227 -13.47 8.35 14.36
C LEU A 227 -14.05 8.61 15.75
N THR A 228 -15.16 9.35 15.84
CA THR A 228 -15.91 9.53 17.11
C THR A 228 -16.48 8.18 17.59
N ILE A 229 -17.13 7.44 16.70
CA ILE A 229 -17.66 6.10 16.99
C ILE A 229 -16.55 5.15 17.42
N LEU A 230 -15.43 5.12 16.69
CA LEU A 230 -14.29 4.28 17.06
C LEU A 230 -13.72 4.64 18.43
N GLY A 231 -13.62 5.93 18.75
CA GLY A 231 -13.14 6.39 20.06
C GLY A 231 -14.04 5.94 21.21
N GLN A 232 -15.36 5.98 21.03
CA GLN A 232 -16.31 5.50 22.01
C GLN A 232 -16.20 3.98 22.23
N ILE A 233 -16.08 3.22 21.13
CA ILE A 233 -15.95 1.76 21.21
C ILE A 233 -14.64 1.37 21.91
N ILE A 234 -13.51 1.98 21.54
CA ILE A 234 -12.19 1.66 22.14
C ILE A 234 -12.13 2.01 23.63
N LYS A 235 -12.82 3.07 24.06
CA LYS A 235 -12.91 3.45 25.48
C LYS A 235 -13.75 2.48 26.31
N ALA A 236 -14.72 1.85 25.71
CA ALA A 236 -15.66 0.95 26.38
C ALA A 236 -15.14 -0.51 26.49
N GLU A 237 -14.01 -0.82 25.87
CA GLU A 237 -13.30 -2.12 25.94
C GLU A 237 -12.20 -2.13 26.99
#